data_42dc7061a6d42b183983efc9fb74111a
#
_entry.id   42dc7061a6d42b183983efc9fb74111a
#
_cell.length_a   1.000
_cell.length_b   1.000
_cell.length_c   1.000
_cell.angle_alpha   90.00
_cell.angle_beta   90.00
_cell.angle_gamma   90.00
#
_symmetry.space_group_name_H-M   'P 1'
#
loop_
_entity.id
_entity.type
_entity.pdbx_description
1 polymer ?
#
loop_
_entity_poly.entity_id
_entity_poly.type
_entity_poly.pdbx_seq_one_letter_code
_entity_poly.pdbx_strand_id
1 'polypeptide(L)'
;TGKPKGVVYHHRGAYLMTMGTIVSWRMTLNPVFMAIVPLFHCNGWNHTWMMPVLGGSLVCCRDITSQAIYDAIADERVQYFGGAPIVLNMIVNTKETERRDFDHTVEVFTAGAPPAPATLLKIENLGFNVTQVYGLTETYGHVTECYWEIEKWSELEGEQRASIKARQGIAFPMMEHITVMDQSMSDVPKDGKTQGEIMIRGNSVMKGYFKNKEATKEAFEG
;
A
#
# COMPACT_ATOMS: atom_id res chain seq x y z
N THR A 1 -6.13 -14.55 -10.31
CA THR A 1 -6.08 -15.32 -11.56
C THR A 1 -7.00 -16.54 -11.46
N GLY A 2 -7.61 -16.94 -12.56
CA GLY A 2 -8.54 -18.06 -12.60
C GLY A 2 -9.97 -17.69 -12.19
N LYS A 3 -10.72 -18.65 -11.63
CA LYS A 3 -12.10 -18.40 -11.18
C LYS A 3 -12.12 -17.50 -9.96
N PRO A 4 -13.02 -16.48 -9.90
CA PRO A 4 -13.14 -15.60 -8.75
C PRO A 4 -13.40 -16.38 -7.46
N LYS A 5 -12.68 -16.00 -6.37
CA LYS A 5 -12.82 -16.57 -5.04
C LYS A 5 -13.24 -15.48 -4.06
N GLY A 6 -14.27 -15.70 -3.26
CA GLY A 6 -14.67 -14.78 -2.20
C GLY A 6 -13.78 -14.96 -0.98
N VAL A 7 -13.02 -13.93 -0.61
CA VAL A 7 -12.19 -13.94 0.60
C VAL A 7 -13.01 -13.55 1.81
N VAL A 8 -12.97 -14.36 2.87
CA VAL A 8 -13.73 -14.11 4.10
C VAL A 8 -12.83 -13.48 5.15
N TYR A 9 -13.12 -12.23 5.47
CA TYR A 9 -12.42 -11.49 6.54
C TYR A 9 -13.09 -11.68 7.92
N HIS A 10 -12.47 -11.12 8.93
CA HIS A 10 -13.00 -11.04 10.28
C HIS A 10 -12.76 -9.67 10.91
N HIS A 11 -13.63 -9.28 11.85
CA HIS A 11 -13.56 -7.95 12.47
C HIS A 11 -12.23 -7.67 13.17
N ARG A 12 -11.62 -8.67 13.81
CA ARG A 12 -10.31 -8.51 14.45
C ARG A 12 -9.24 -8.09 13.45
N GLY A 13 -9.16 -8.76 12.29
CA GLY A 13 -8.18 -8.44 11.24
C GLY A 13 -8.40 -7.05 10.67
N ALA A 14 -9.65 -6.70 10.36
CA ALA A 14 -10.00 -5.36 9.86
C ALA A 14 -9.64 -4.26 10.87
N TYR A 15 -9.96 -4.47 12.16
CA TYR A 15 -9.63 -3.51 13.23
C TYR A 15 -8.11 -3.34 13.38
N LEU A 16 -7.37 -4.43 13.50
CA LEU A 16 -5.91 -4.38 13.70
C LEU A 16 -5.21 -3.79 12.47
N MET A 17 -5.63 -4.15 11.26
CA MET A 17 -5.07 -3.57 10.05
C MET A 17 -5.32 -2.06 9.99
N THR A 18 -6.54 -1.62 10.31
CA THR A 18 -6.89 -0.19 10.36
C THR A 18 -6.03 0.57 11.36
N MET A 19 -5.93 0.08 12.60
CA MET A 19 -5.14 0.74 13.64
C MET A 19 -3.64 0.71 13.30
N GLY A 20 -3.14 -0.41 12.82
CA GLY A 20 -1.75 -0.54 12.38
C GLY A 20 -1.40 0.40 11.24
N THR A 21 -2.29 0.54 10.25
CA THR A 21 -2.09 1.45 9.12
C THR A 21 -2.06 2.91 9.57
N ILE A 22 -2.94 3.32 10.47
CA ILE A 22 -2.94 4.68 11.06
C ILE A 22 -1.58 4.98 11.70
N VAL A 23 -1.06 4.04 12.49
CA VAL A 23 0.23 4.20 13.19
C VAL A 23 1.38 4.22 12.19
N SER A 24 1.44 3.23 11.29
CA SER A 24 2.53 3.04 10.34
C SER A 24 2.62 4.21 9.33
N TRP A 25 1.49 4.67 8.86
CA TRP A 25 1.41 5.81 7.92
C TRP A 25 1.42 7.17 8.63
N ARG A 26 1.60 7.17 9.96
CA ARG A 26 1.71 8.39 10.78
C ARG A 26 0.55 9.36 10.54
N MET A 27 -0.65 8.83 10.36
CA MET A 27 -1.81 9.64 10.05
C MET A 27 -2.21 10.53 11.24
N THR A 28 -2.43 11.79 10.96
CA THR A 28 -2.88 12.77 11.96
C THR A 28 -4.41 12.73 12.12
N LEU A 29 -4.94 13.43 13.12
CA LEU A 29 -6.38 13.65 13.26
C LEU A 29 -6.90 14.56 12.14
N ASN A 30 -8.15 14.33 11.75
CA ASN A 30 -8.86 15.07 10.70
C ASN A 30 -8.15 15.07 9.33
N PRO A 31 -7.62 13.92 8.86
CA PRO A 31 -6.95 13.86 7.58
C PRO A 31 -7.94 13.99 6.42
N VAL A 32 -7.47 14.48 5.28
CA VAL A 32 -8.22 14.44 4.03
C VAL A 32 -7.61 13.35 3.14
N PHE A 33 -8.38 12.31 2.90
CA PHE A 33 -7.98 11.16 2.10
C PHE A 33 -8.75 11.11 0.79
N MET A 34 -8.06 10.95 -0.35
CA MET A 34 -8.72 10.76 -1.66
C MET A 34 -8.88 9.27 -1.97
N ALA A 35 -10.13 8.85 -2.18
CA ALA A 35 -10.48 7.48 -2.52
C ALA A 35 -10.35 7.24 -4.03
N ILE A 36 -9.21 6.75 -4.46
CA ILE A 36 -8.92 6.29 -5.83
C ILE A 36 -9.06 4.77 -5.91
N VAL A 37 -8.57 4.06 -4.89
CA VAL A 37 -8.61 2.59 -4.85
C VAL A 37 -10.06 2.12 -4.77
N PRO A 38 -10.51 1.22 -5.68
CA PRO A 38 -11.85 0.67 -5.60
C PRO A 38 -12.15 0.01 -4.25
N LEU A 39 -13.36 0.22 -3.72
CA LEU A 39 -13.76 -0.28 -2.40
C LEU A 39 -13.72 -1.82 -2.27
N PHE A 40 -13.74 -2.56 -3.36
CA PHE A 40 -13.61 -4.02 -3.32
C PHE A 40 -12.17 -4.51 -3.15
N HIS A 41 -11.16 -3.67 -3.37
CA HIS A 41 -9.77 -3.99 -3.04
C HIS A 41 -9.51 -3.76 -1.55
N CYS A 42 -9.52 -4.84 -0.77
CA CYS A 42 -9.34 -4.83 0.70
C CYS A 42 -10.13 -3.70 1.39
N ASN A 43 -11.41 -3.55 1.00
CA ASN A 43 -12.32 -2.48 1.44
C ASN A 43 -11.73 -1.07 1.25
N GLY A 44 -11.15 -0.83 0.06
CA GLY A 44 -10.51 0.44 -0.27
C GLY A 44 -9.28 0.73 0.58
N TRP A 45 -8.47 -0.31 0.84
CA TRP A 45 -7.26 -0.25 1.68
C TRP A 45 -7.51 0.34 3.06
N ASN A 46 -8.62 -0.08 3.70
CA ASN A 46 -9.06 0.33 5.05
C ASN A 46 -9.48 1.80 5.21
N HIS A 47 -9.48 2.64 4.16
CA HIS A 47 -9.82 4.06 4.30
C HIS A 47 -11.22 4.28 4.87
N THR A 48 -12.16 3.43 4.52
CA THR A 48 -13.54 3.46 5.03
C THR A 48 -13.64 3.29 6.53
N TRP A 49 -12.62 2.69 7.16
CA TRP A 49 -12.52 2.51 8.60
C TRP A 49 -11.62 3.55 9.25
N MET A 50 -10.53 3.94 8.59
CA MET A 50 -9.58 4.93 9.12
C MET A 50 -10.20 6.31 9.25
N MET A 51 -10.97 6.76 8.26
CA MET A 51 -11.55 8.10 8.29
C MET A 51 -12.49 8.32 9.48
N PRO A 52 -13.47 7.44 9.79
CA PRO A 52 -14.28 7.57 11.01
C PRO A 52 -13.45 7.57 12.30
N VAL A 53 -12.40 6.74 12.39
CA VAL A 53 -11.54 6.69 13.60
C VAL A 53 -10.81 7.99 13.82
N LEU A 54 -10.35 8.64 12.74
CA LEU A 54 -9.55 9.87 12.79
C LEU A 54 -10.38 11.16 12.71
N GLY A 55 -11.71 11.06 12.53
CA GLY A 55 -12.55 12.23 12.23
C GLY A 55 -12.20 12.86 10.87
N GLY A 56 -11.64 12.07 9.95
CA GLY A 56 -11.16 12.53 8.65
C GLY A 56 -12.24 12.66 7.59
N SER A 57 -11.88 13.26 6.47
CA SER A 57 -12.71 13.43 5.28
C SER A 57 -12.30 12.49 4.17
N LEU A 58 -13.27 11.96 3.42
CA LEU A 58 -13.05 11.12 2.26
C LEU A 58 -13.49 11.86 0.98
N VAL A 59 -12.52 12.21 0.14
CA VAL A 59 -12.77 12.80 -1.17
C VAL A 59 -12.92 11.66 -2.19
N CYS A 60 -14.13 11.47 -2.72
CA CYS A 60 -14.41 10.41 -3.67
C CYS A 60 -14.04 10.84 -5.09
N CYS A 61 -13.07 10.18 -5.71
CA CYS A 61 -12.66 10.41 -7.08
C CYS A 61 -13.34 9.37 -8.00
N ARG A 62 -14.33 9.81 -8.78
CA ARG A 62 -15.05 8.92 -9.70
C ARG A 62 -14.26 8.66 -10.97
N ASP A 63 -13.72 9.71 -11.57
CA ASP A 63 -12.97 9.66 -12.81
C ASP A 63 -11.49 9.89 -12.49
N ILE A 64 -10.72 8.83 -12.51
CA ILE A 64 -9.30 8.87 -12.15
C ILE A 64 -8.51 9.45 -13.33
N THR A 65 -8.34 10.76 -13.31
CA THR A 65 -7.52 11.52 -14.26
C THR A 65 -6.49 12.34 -13.50
N SER A 66 -5.39 12.71 -14.15
CA SER A 66 -4.39 13.58 -13.53
C SER A 66 -4.99 14.92 -13.09
N GLN A 67 -5.86 15.49 -13.91
CA GLN A 67 -6.53 16.75 -13.60
C GLN A 67 -7.39 16.62 -12.32
N ALA A 68 -8.24 15.60 -12.23
CA ALA A 68 -9.08 15.38 -11.04
C ALA A 68 -8.24 15.16 -9.77
N ILE A 69 -7.07 14.51 -9.89
CA ILE A 69 -6.15 14.32 -8.77
C ILE A 69 -5.56 15.66 -8.32
N TYR A 70 -5.03 16.47 -9.24
CA TYR A 70 -4.48 17.78 -8.90
C TYR A 70 -5.55 18.75 -8.37
N ASP A 71 -6.76 18.73 -8.95
CA ASP A 71 -7.88 19.56 -8.46
C ASP A 71 -8.26 19.17 -7.03
N ALA A 72 -8.40 17.87 -6.74
CA ALA A 72 -8.70 17.41 -5.39
C ALA A 72 -7.60 17.78 -4.37
N ILE A 73 -6.33 17.69 -4.75
CA ILE A 73 -5.21 18.09 -3.88
C ILE A 73 -5.26 19.59 -3.59
N ALA A 74 -5.48 20.41 -4.61
CA ALA A 74 -5.45 21.87 -4.47
C ALA A 74 -6.72 22.43 -3.78
N ASP A 75 -7.91 21.95 -4.16
CA ASP A 75 -9.19 22.50 -3.69
C ASP A 75 -9.64 21.89 -2.35
N GLU A 76 -9.45 20.57 -2.16
CA GLU A 76 -9.89 19.85 -0.96
C GLU A 76 -8.75 19.59 0.03
N ARG A 77 -7.51 20.04 -0.29
CA ARG A 77 -6.31 19.83 0.51
C ARG A 77 -6.05 18.37 0.84
N VAL A 78 -6.22 17.49 -0.14
CA VAL A 78 -5.93 16.06 0.00
C VAL A 78 -4.49 15.84 0.48
N GLN A 79 -4.33 15.12 1.58
CA GLN A 79 -3.05 14.81 2.20
C GLN A 79 -2.59 13.38 1.91
N TYR A 80 -3.55 12.48 1.68
CA TYR A 80 -3.28 11.05 1.53
C TYR A 80 -4.08 10.44 0.39
N PHE A 81 -3.48 9.54 -0.37
CA PHE A 81 -4.20 8.62 -1.24
C PHE A 81 -3.39 7.34 -1.50
N GLY A 82 -4.08 6.31 -1.95
CA GLY A 82 -3.47 5.07 -2.41
C GLY A 82 -3.67 4.89 -3.91
N GLY A 83 -2.71 4.26 -4.59
CA GLY A 83 -2.85 3.97 -6.00
C GLY A 83 -1.82 2.97 -6.52
N ALA A 84 -2.19 2.24 -7.58
CA ALA A 84 -1.25 1.39 -8.31
C ALA A 84 -0.21 2.25 -9.06
N PRO A 85 0.95 1.69 -9.46
CA PRO A 85 1.99 2.45 -10.19
C PRO A 85 1.51 3.15 -11.45
N ILE A 86 0.42 2.69 -12.06
CA ILE A 86 -0.18 3.39 -13.22
C ILE A 86 -0.69 4.78 -12.85
N VAL A 87 -1.19 4.97 -11.63
CA VAL A 87 -1.62 6.30 -11.13
C VAL A 87 -0.42 7.22 -10.95
N LEU A 88 0.69 6.69 -10.39
CA LEU A 88 1.94 7.43 -10.28
C LEU A 88 2.45 7.88 -11.65
N ASN A 89 2.45 6.97 -12.62
CA ASN A 89 2.85 7.28 -13.99
C ASN A 89 1.94 8.34 -14.65
N MET A 90 0.64 8.30 -14.37
CA MET A 90 -0.29 9.34 -14.84
C MET A 90 0.09 10.71 -14.28
N ILE A 91 0.36 10.81 -12.98
CA ILE A 91 0.74 12.05 -12.30
C ILE A 91 2.05 12.61 -12.88
N VAL A 92 3.10 11.79 -12.99
CA VAL A 92 4.41 12.27 -13.48
C VAL A 92 4.41 12.67 -14.94
N ASN A 93 3.50 12.12 -15.75
CA ASN A 93 3.38 12.43 -17.18
C ASN A 93 2.37 13.56 -17.48
N THR A 94 1.74 14.14 -16.45
CA THR A 94 0.87 15.30 -16.61
C THR A 94 1.66 16.48 -17.12
N LYS A 95 1.15 17.18 -18.13
CA LYS A 95 1.78 18.40 -18.65
C LYS A 95 1.85 19.45 -17.54
N GLU A 96 2.91 20.22 -17.52
CA GLU A 96 3.12 21.27 -16.52
C GLU A 96 1.94 22.27 -16.49
N THR A 97 1.40 22.61 -17.64
CA THR A 97 0.24 23.51 -17.79
C THR A 97 -1.09 22.95 -17.26
N GLU A 98 -1.13 21.65 -16.96
CA GLU A 98 -2.30 20.94 -16.42
C GLU A 98 -2.14 20.62 -14.93
N ARG A 99 -0.96 20.91 -14.34
CA ARG A 99 -0.70 20.74 -12.92
C ARG A 99 -1.23 21.94 -12.14
N ARG A 100 -1.63 21.69 -10.91
CA ARG A 100 -1.99 22.74 -9.96
C ARG A 100 -0.98 22.73 -8.81
N ASP A 101 -0.63 23.91 -8.35
CA ASP A 101 0.27 24.08 -7.21
C ASP A 101 -0.44 23.72 -5.90
N PHE A 102 0.31 23.18 -4.96
CA PHE A 102 -0.11 22.94 -3.59
C PHE A 102 1.09 23.11 -2.64
N ASP A 103 0.80 23.46 -1.39
CA ASP A 103 1.78 23.93 -0.40
C ASP A 103 2.07 22.90 0.72
N HIS A 104 1.71 21.64 0.50
CA HIS A 104 1.87 20.57 1.47
C HIS A 104 2.39 19.30 0.79
N THR A 105 2.99 18.41 1.58
CA THR A 105 3.38 17.08 1.08
C THR A 105 2.16 16.18 0.98
N VAL A 106 2.03 15.48 -0.15
CA VAL A 106 0.98 14.47 -0.35
C VAL A 106 1.59 13.09 -0.17
N GLU A 107 1.11 12.35 0.83
CA GLU A 107 1.52 10.98 1.11
C GLU A 107 0.81 9.99 0.17
N VAL A 108 1.57 9.22 -0.57
CA VAL A 108 1.04 8.28 -1.55
C VAL A 108 1.47 6.87 -1.22
N PHE A 109 0.49 5.97 -1.10
CA PHE A 109 0.75 4.55 -0.86
C PHE A 109 0.55 3.78 -2.16
N THR A 110 1.57 3.05 -2.59
CA THR A 110 1.51 2.30 -3.85
C THR A 110 1.70 0.81 -3.62
N ALA A 111 0.88 0.01 -4.30
CA ALA A 111 0.90 -1.45 -4.25
C ALA A 111 0.37 -2.05 -5.56
N GLY A 112 0.32 -3.39 -5.61
CA GLY A 112 -0.16 -4.16 -6.76
C GLY A 112 0.93 -4.50 -7.77
N ALA A 113 1.99 -3.69 -7.83
CA ALA A 113 3.23 -3.96 -8.56
C ALA A 113 4.35 -3.09 -7.98
N PRO A 114 5.63 -3.49 -8.12
CA PRO A 114 6.75 -2.63 -7.74
C PRO A 114 6.80 -1.37 -8.62
N PRO A 115 6.91 -0.17 -8.03
CA PRO A 115 7.08 1.06 -8.79
C PRO A 115 8.49 1.12 -9.40
N ALA A 116 8.62 1.70 -10.60
CA ALA A 116 9.93 1.95 -11.17
C ALA A 116 10.67 3.05 -10.39
N PRO A 117 11.97 2.88 -10.03
CA PRO A 117 12.73 3.91 -9.33
C PRO A 117 12.70 5.27 -10.03
N ALA A 118 12.76 5.30 -11.35
CA ALA A 118 12.67 6.53 -12.14
C ALA A 118 11.30 7.26 -11.97
N THR A 119 10.21 6.53 -11.77
CA THR A 119 8.90 7.12 -11.48
C THR A 119 8.86 7.69 -10.07
N LEU A 120 9.46 6.99 -9.09
CA LEU A 120 9.55 7.48 -7.70
C LEU A 120 10.35 8.79 -7.63
N LEU A 121 11.49 8.85 -8.32
CA LEU A 121 12.30 10.07 -8.37
C LEU A 121 11.53 11.26 -8.94
N LYS A 122 10.81 11.04 -10.03
CA LYS A 122 10.04 12.12 -10.67
C LYS A 122 8.88 12.60 -9.81
N ILE A 123 8.15 11.71 -9.20
CA ILE A 123 6.94 12.07 -8.43
C ILE A 123 7.30 12.78 -7.12
N GLU A 124 8.43 12.42 -6.48
CA GLU A 124 8.91 13.13 -5.29
C GLU A 124 9.25 14.60 -5.59
N ASN A 125 9.82 14.87 -6.77
CA ASN A 125 10.10 16.25 -7.20
C ASN A 125 8.82 17.07 -7.46
N LEU A 126 7.65 16.46 -7.49
CA LEU A 126 6.34 17.11 -7.64
C LEU A 126 5.62 17.31 -6.30
N GLY A 127 6.28 17.08 -5.16
CA GLY A 127 5.69 17.29 -3.82
C GLY A 127 4.99 16.05 -3.22
N PHE A 128 5.15 14.88 -3.82
CA PHE A 128 4.58 13.63 -3.31
C PHE A 128 5.63 12.83 -2.56
N ASN A 129 5.24 12.21 -1.45
CA ASN A 129 6.07 11.24 -0.75
C ASN A 129 5.47 9.84 -0.93
N VAL A 130 6.19 8.95 -1.61
CA VAL A 130 5.67 7.62 -1.97
C VAL A 130 6.20 6.55 -1.05
N THR A 131 5.30 5.73 -0.51
CA THR A 131 5.61 4.53 0.25
C THR A 131 5.12 3.30 -0.52
N GLN A 132 6.04 2.38 -0.84
CA GLN A 132 5.72 1.09 -1.43
C GLN A 132 5.23 0.14 -0.34
N VAL A 133 4.12 -0.53 -0.61
CA VAL A 133 3.58 -1.58 0.24
C VAL A 133 3.26 -2.84 -0.57
N TYR A 134 3.34 -4.01 0.06
CA TYR A 134 2.96 -5.29 -0.55
C TYR A 134 1.97 -6.02 0.34
N GLY A 135 0.97 -6.61 -0.27
CA GLY A 135 -0.02 -7.44 0.40
C GLY A 135 -0.93 -8.14 -0.60
N LEU A 136 -1.80 -8.97 -0.07
CA LEU A 136 -2.74 -9.79 -0.81
C LEU A 136 -4.17 -9.48 -0.37
N THR A 137 -5.15 -9.86 -1.18
CA THR A 137 -6.55 -9.87 -0.75
C THR A 137 -6.72 -10.78 0.47
N GLU A 138 -6.00 -11.89 0.50
CA GLU A 138 -5.99 -12.89 1.58
C GLU A 138 -5.43 -12.38 2.90
N THR A 139 -4.70 -11.27 2.89
CA THR A 139 -4.12 -10.65 4.10
C THR A 139 -4.86 -9.39 4.56
N TYR A 140 -5.95 -9.02 3.88
CA TYR A 140 -6.79 -7.84 4.14
C TYR A 140 -6.05 -6.49 4.00
N GLY A 141 -4.88 -6.47 3.47
CA GLY A 141 -4.07 -5.27 3.32
C GLY A 141 -2.61 -5.60 3.15
N HIS A 142 -1.77 -4.62 3.38
CA HIS A 142 -0.34 -4.79 3.22
C HIS A 142 0.28 -5.59 4.38
N VAL A 143 1.26 -6.37 4.04
CA VAL A 143 2.04 -7.22 4.97
C VAL A 143 3.49 -6.77 5.06
N THR A 144 3.98 -6.06 4.06
CA THR A 144 5.26 -5.36 4.11
C THR A 144 5.11 -3.90 3.70
N GLU A 145 6.03 -3.09 4.16
CA GLU A 145 6.08 -1.66 3.92
C GLU A 145 7.53 -1.22 3.75
N CYS A 146 7.82 -0.43 2.73
CA CYS A 146 9.12 0.18 2.54
C CYS A 146 9.26 1.39 3.46
N TYR A 147 9.46 1.12 4.74
CA TYR A 147 9.65 2.12 5.77
C TYR A 147 10.95 2.91 5.54
N TRP A 148 10.86 4.24 5.55
CA TRP A 148 12.02 5.10 5.39
C TRP A 148 12.74 5.33 6.72
N GLU A 149 13.94 4.77 6.85
CA GLU A 149 14.80 4.96 8.03
C GLU A 149 15.55 6.30 7.90
N ILE A 150 15.00 7.36 8.51
CA ILE A 150 15.53 8.73 8.41
C ILE A 150 17.01 8.78 8.82
N GLU A 151 17.39 8.19 9.93
CA GLU A 151 18.76 8.24 10.45
C GLU A 151 19.77 7.57 9.52
N LYS A 152 19.36 6.51 8.83
CA LYS A 152 20.23 5.71 7.99
C LYS A 152 20.32 6.22 6.56
N TRP A 153 19.22 6.81 6.06
CA TRP A 153 19.09 7.13 4.64
C TRP A 153 18.83 8.62 4.37
N SER A 154 18.95 9.48 5.38
CA SER A 154 18.71 10.93 5.25
C SER A 154 19.57 11.60 4.18
N GLU A 155 20.80 11.11 3.98
CA GLU A 155 21.74 11.68 3.02
C GLU A 155 21.62 11.09 1.61
N LEU A 156 20.74 10.08 1.43
CA LEU A 156 20.54 9.50 0.11
C LEU A 156 19.63 10.38 -0.74
N GLU A 157 20.09 10.68 -1.95
CA GLU A 157 19.38 11.50 -2.92
C GLU A 157 19.24 10.79 -4.28
N GLY A 158 18.39 11.33 -5.13
CA GLY A 158 18.25 10.91 -6.51
C GLY A 158 17.98 9.41 -6.69
N GLU A 159 18.75 8.75 -7.54
CA GLU A 159 18.57 7.34 -7.88
C GLU A 159 18.79 6.39 -6.72
N GLN A 160 19.70 6.72 -5.80
CA GLN A 160 19.96 5.88 -4.62
C GLN A 160 18.74 5.86 -3.70
N ARG A 161 18.15 7.03 -3.43
CA ARG A 161 16.90 7.16 -2.67
C ARG A 161 15.77 6.41 -3.35
N ALA A 162 15.56 6.60 -4.64
CA ALA A 162 14.52 5.95 -5.42
C ALA A 162 14.67 4.41 -5.42
N SER A 163 15.90 3.90 -5.52
CA SER A 163 16.19 2.45 -5.46
C SER A 163 15.82 1.84 -4.10
N ILE A 164 16.08 2.53 -3.00
CA ILE A 164 15.66 2.05 -1.67
C ILE A 164 14.14 2.06 -1.56
N LYS A 165 13.50 3.15 -1.96
CA LYS A 165 12.03 3.29 -1.88
C LYS A 165 11.25 2.31 -2.78
N ALA A 166 11.88 1.77 -3.81
CA ALA A 166 11.29 0.75 -4.67
C ALA A 166 11.30 -0.66 -4.07
N ARG A 167 11.94 -0.87 -2.92
CA ARG A 167 11.98 -2.18 -2.24
C ARG A 167 10.62 -2.52 -1.63
N GLN A 168 10.41 -3.83 -1.40
CA GLN A 168 9.20 -4.31 -0.72
C GLN A 168 9.19 -3.99 0.79
N GLY A 169 10.34 -3.62 1.34
CA GLY A 169 10.46 -3.15 2.72
C GLY A 169 10.57 -4.27 3.75
N ILE A 170 10.02 -4.01 4.92
CA ILE A 170 10.03 -4.89 6.09
C ILE A 170 8.62 -5.32 6.46
N ALA A 171 8.49 -6.30 7.34
CA ALA A 171 7.20 -6.75 7.85
C ALA A 171 6.43 -5.59 8.48
N PHE A 172 5.16 -5.48 8.09
CA PHE A 172 4.22 -4.53 8.68
C PHE A 172 4.02 -4.84 10.17
N PRO A 173 3.92 -3.84 11.07
CA PRO A 173 3.92 -4.07 12.52
C PRO A 173 2.85 -5.01 13.05
N MET A 174 1.75 -5.21 12.32
CA MET A 174 0.66 -6.11 12.71
C MET A 174 0.85 -7.56 12.24
N MET A 175 1.94 -7.86 11.53
CA MET A 175 2.31 -9.21 11.13
C MET A 175 3.14 -9.89 12.23
N GLU A 176 2.82 -11.15 12.50
CA GLU A 176 3.60 -11.95 13.44
C GLU A 176 4.88 -12.47 12.79
N HIS A 177 4.79 -12.92 11.53
CA HIS A 177 5.91 -13.47 10.79
C HIS A 177 5.71 -13.38 9.29
N ILE A 178 6.79 -13.05 8.57
CA ILE A 178 6.88 -13.12 7.12
C ILE A 178 8.25 -13.70 6.79
N THR A 179 8.27 -14.79 6.04
CA THR A 179 9.49 -15.46 5.61
C THR A 179 9.32 -16.01 4.21
N VAL A 180 10.41 -16.49 3.62
CA VAL A 180 10.42 -17.20 2.35
C VAL A 180 10.88 -18.63 2.63
N MET A 181 10.05 -19.61 2.28
CA MET A 181 10.30 -21.03 2.55
C MET A 181 10.43 -21.83 1.26
N ASP A 182 11.21 -22.87 1.32
CA ASP A 182 11.30 -23.87 0.26
C ASP A 182 10.16 -24.90 0.34
N GLN A 183 10.14 -25.87 -0.57
CA GLN A 183 9.14 -26.94 -0.60
C GLN A 183 9.15 -27.86 0.63
N SER A 184 10.23 -27.85 1.41
CA SER A 184 10.34 -28.62 2.68
C SER A 184 9.89 -27.82 3.90
N MET A 185 9.34 -26.61 3.70
CA MET A 185 8.96 -25.66 4.75
C MET A 185 10.15 -25.19 5.61
N SER A 186 11.32 -25.11 5.00
CA SER A 186 12.52 -24.56 5.61
C SER A 186 12.80 -23.17 5.07
N ASP A 187 13.26 -22.25 5.94
CA ASP A 187 13.65 -20.90 5.51
C ASP A 187 14.74 -20.95 4.44
N VAL A 188 14.55 -20.24 3.34
CA VAL A 188 15.59 -20.08 2.33
C VAL A 188 16.66 -19.07 2.80
N PRO A 189 17.92 -19.21 2.32
CA PRO A 189 18.97 -18.22 2.58
C PRO A 189 18.53 -16.82 2.15
N LYS A 190 18.84 -15.80 2.97
CA LYS A 190 18.58 -14.38 2.65
C LYS A 190 19.64 -13.80 1.73
N ASP A 191 19.92 -14.48 0.62
CA ASP A 191 20.98 -14.15 -0.33
C ASP A 191 20.52 -13.31 -1.53
N GLY A 192 19.20 -13.03 -1.60
CA GLY A 192 18.60 -12.29 -2.72
C GLY A 192 18.57 -13.06 -4.05
N LYS A 193 18.78 -14.37 -4.03
CA LYS A 193 18.86 -15.24 -5.22
C LYS A 193 18.00 -16.49 -5.11
N THR A 194 18.04 -17.14 -3.93
CA THR A 194 17.30 -18.37 -3.68
C THR A 194 15.81 -18.07 -3.65
N GLN A 195 15.06 -18.76 -4.50
CA GLN A 195 13.61 -18.59 -4.62
C GLN A 195 12.87 -19.51 -3.63
N GLY A 196 11.71 -19.06 -3.16
CA GLY A 196 10.80 -19.81 -2.35
C GLY A 196 9.42 -19.15 -2.32
N GLU A 197 8.51 -19.72 -1.53
CA GLU A 197 7.17 -19.18 -1.32
C GLU A 197 7.16 -18.19 -0.15
N ILE A 198 6.43 -17.08 -0.32
CA ILE A 198 6.27 -16.08 0.76
C ILE A 198 5.21 -16.59 1.72
N MET A 199 5.64 -16.97 2.92
CA MET A 199 4.78 -17.40 4.00
C MET A 199 4.45 -16.25 4.93
N ILE A 200 3.16 -16.08 5.22
CA ILE A 200 2.65 -14.92 5.96
C ILE A 200 1.81 -15.40 7.14
N ARG A 201 2.18 -14.95 8.34
CA ARG A 201 1.42 -15.19 9.56
C ARG A 201 1.07 -13.88 10.24
N GLY A 202 -0.22 -13.73 10.58
CA GLY A 202 -0.68 -12.53 11.26
C GLY A 202 -2.19 -12.47 11.45
N ASN A 203 -2.62 -11.58 12.31
CA ASN A 203 -4.01 -11.45 12.70
C ASN A 203 -4.94 -10.87 11.63
N SER A 204 -4.42 -10.37 10.53
CA SER A 204 -5.20 -9.86 9.39
C SER A 204 -5.44 -10.90 8.29
N VAL A 205 -4.74 -12.05 8.35
CA VAL A 205 -4.93 -13.13 7.39
C VAL A 205 -6.40 -13.60 7.39
N MET A 206 -6.94 -13.87 6.21
CA MET A 206 -8.34 -14.24 5.99
C MET A 206 -8.76 -15.47 6.84
N LYS A 207 -10.08 -15.68 6.97
CA LYS A 207 -10.61 -16.95 7.53
C LYS A 207 -10.57 -18.09 6.52
N GLY A 208 -10.47 -17.79 5.25
CA GLY A 208 -10.50 -18.70 4.12
C GLY A 208 -11.33 -18.18 2.98
N TYR A 209 -11.50 -19.00 1.94
CA TYR A 209 -12.36 -18.69 0.81
C TYR A 209 -13.80 -19.15 1.03
N PHE A 210 -14.73 -18.26 0.70
CA PHE A 210 -16.17 -18.50 0.87
C PHE A 210 -16.63 -19.74 0.09
N LYS A 211 -17.20 -20.73 0.81
CA LYS A 211 -17.70 -21.99 0.24
C LYS A 211 -16.68 -22.76 -0.62
N ASN A 212 -15.38 -22.58 -0.37
CA ASN A 212 -14.31 -23.24 -1.10
C ASN A 212 -13.27 -23.82 -0.12
N LYS A 213 -13.58 -25.02 0.43
CA LYS A 213 -12.74 -25.67 1.44
C LYS A 213 -11.40 -26.15 0.88
N GLU A 214 -11.37 -26.59 -0.39
CA GLU A 214 -10.15 -27.09 -1.03
C GLU A 214 -9.14 -25.96 -1.20
N ALA A 215 -9.52 -24.86 -1.85
CA ALA A 215 -8.64 -23.71 -2.02
C ALA A 215 -8.25 -23.08 -0.66
N THR A 216 -9.13 -23.16 0.36
CA THR A 216 -8.79 -22.70 1.70
C THR A 216 -7.69 -23.58 2.31
N LYS A 217 -7.83 -24.91 2.21
CA LYS A 217 -6.81 -25.85 2.70
C LYS A 217 -5.46 -25.59 2.03
N GLU A 218 -5.44 -25.51 0.72
CA GLU A 218 -4.24 -25.20 -0.08
C GLU A 218 -3.56 -23.89 0.36
N ALA A 219 -4.35 -22.82 0.55
CA ALA A 219 -3.81 -21.51 0.96
C ALA A 219 -3.24 -21.48 2.40
N PHE A 220 -3.58 -22.46 3.24
CA PHE A 220 -3.11 -22.59 4.62
C PHE A 220 -2.22 -23.83 4.81
N GLU A 221 -1.79 -24.46 3.74
CA GLU A 221 -0.87 -25.57 3.77
C GLU A 221 0.54 -25.05 4.05
N GLY A 222 0.99 -25.20 5.34
CA GLY A 222 2.27 -24.69 5.79
C GLY A 222 2.34 -24.42 7.27
#